data_c1e5060b4c50ede5540cb142a89e9d95
#
_entry.id   c1e5060b4c50ede5540cb142a89e9d95
#
_cell.length_a   1.000
_cell.length_b   1.000
_cell.length_c   1.000
_cell.angle_alpha   90.00
_cell.angle_beta   90.00
_cell.angle_gamma   90.00
#
_symmetry.space_group_name_H-M   'P 1'
#
loop_
_entity.id
_entity.type
_entity.pdbx_description
1 polymer ?
#
loop_
_entity_poly.entity_id
_entity_poly.type
_entity_poly.pdbx_seq_one_letter_code
_entity_poly.pdbx_strand_id
1 'polypeptide(L)'
;MIATLGGAFYPSGHSMVMFPNAEDASRVGHRLIEGGFSGDEVYLIPPQTILSQITPTVGDADEPLPSAGTDAATVRAYTKLARDGHTGLLVKTKNEAAAERLMQAVREVPYSIAQRYRTLVIEDL
;
A
#
# COMPACT_ATOMS: atom_id res chain seq x y z
N MET A 1 6.82 -9.21 -6.24
CA MET A 1 6.49 -8.72 -7.59
C MET A 1 5.74 -7.40 -7.49
N ILE A 2 6.13 -6.42 -8.30
CA ILE A 2 5.52 -5.10 -8.28
C ILE A 2 4.64 -4.94 -9.52
N ALA A 3 3.37 -4.60 -9.30
CA ALA A 3 2.41 -4.38 -10.38
C ALA A 3 2.42 -2.91 -10.80
N THR A 4 2.33 -2.66 -12.09
CA THR A 4 2.28 -1.30 -12.62
C THR A 4 1.13 -1.15 -13.61
N LEU A 5 0.71 0.10 -13.82
CA LEU A 5 -0.25 0.48 -14.84
C LEU A 5 0.27 1.78 -15.45
N GLY A 6 0.53 1.79 -16.78
CA GLY A 6 1.11 2.95 -17.42
C GLY A 6 2.47 3.33 -16.85
N GLY A 7 3.22 2.38 -16.33
CA GLY A 7 4.53 2.59 -15.74
C GLY A 7 4.54 2.80 -14.23
N ALA A 8 3.51 3.43 -13.66
CA ALA A 8 3.43 3.67 -12.23
C ALA A 8 2.93 2.44 -11.48
N PHE A 9 3.39 2.27 -10.24
CA PHE A 9 2.92 1.21 -9.36
C PHE A 9 1.40 1.27 -9.23
N TYR A 10 0.74 0.17 -9.58
CA TYR A 10 -0.71 0.09 -9.53
C TYR A 10 -1.15 -1.35 -9.27
N PRO A 11 -1.17 -1.80 -8.02
CA PRO A 11 -1.54 -3.18 -7.67
C PRO A 11 -3.06 -3.35 -7.66
N SER A 12 -3.66 -3.41 -8.85
CA SER A 12 -5.10 -3.57 -9.00
C SER A 12 -5.60 -4.79 -8.24
N GLY A 13 -6.73 -4.67 -7.57
CA GLY A 13 -7.30 -5.74 -6.76
C GLY A 13 -6.65 -5.88 -5.39
N HIS A 14 -5.78 -4.95 -5.03
CA HIS A 14 -5.08 -4.95 -3.74
C HIS A 14 -5.28 -3.64 -3.01
N SER A 15 -5.01 -3.66 -1.72
CA SER A 15 -4.96 -2.44 -0.91
C SER A 15 -3.56 -2.30 -0.30
N MET A 16 -3.09 -1.07 -0.22
CA MET A 16 -1.79 -0.75 0.37
C MET A 16 -2.00 0.09 1.62
N VAL A 17 -1.37 -0.32 2.71
CA VAL A 17 -1.42 0.42 3.98
C VAL A 17 0.00 0.74 4.40
N MET A 18 0.23 1.97 4.89
CA MET A 18 1.55 2.38 5.36
C MET A 18 1.51 2.60 6.86
N PHE A 19 2.43 1.96 7.57
CA PHE A 19 2.53 2.00 9.03
C PHE A 19 3.83 2.67 9.47
N PRO A 20 3.78 3.57 10.46
CA PRO A 20 5.02 4.14 11.02
C PRO A 20 5.91 3.10 11.66
N ASN A 21 5.32 1.99 12.12
CA ASN A 21 6.02 0.98 12.91
C ASN A 21 5.95 -0.37 12.21
N ALA A 22 7.12 -0.96 11.91
CA ALA A 22 7.20 -2.24 11.21
C ALA A 22 6.57 -3.39 12.02
N GLU A 23 6.65 -3.32 13.35
CA GLU A 23 6.05 -4.36 14.20
C GLU A 23 4.53 -4.33 14.10
N ASP A 24 3.93 -3.14 14.02
CA ASP A 24 2.49 -3.00 13.86
C ASP A 24 2.05 -3.54 12.51
N ALA A 25 2.80 -3.25 11.45
CA ALA A 25 2.52 -3.81 10.12
C ALA A 25 2.53 -5.34 10.14
N SER A 26 3.53 -5.92 10.78
CA SER A 26 3.65 -7.38 10.90
C SER A 26 2.50 -7.97 11.72
N ARG A 27 2.14 -7.32 12.81
CA ARG A 27 1.03 -7.77 13.65
C ARG A 27 -0.29 -7.77 12.88
N VAL A 28 -0.56 -6.72 12.12
CA VAL A 28 -1.76 -6.66 11.29
C VAL A 28 -1.73 -7.78 10.25
N GLY A 29 -0.59 -8.01 9.61
CA GLY A 29 -0.45 -9.09 8.65
C GLY A 29 -0.79 -10.45 9.24
N HIS A 30 -0.28 -10.74 10.43
CA HIS A 30 -0.59 -11.99 11.13
C HIS A 30 -2.07 -12.10 11.48
N ARG A 31 -2.68 -11.00 11.94
CA ARG A 31 -4.10 -11.01 12.25
C ARG A 31 -4.97 -11.30 11.04
N LEU A 32 -4.59 -10.77 9.90
CA LEU A 32 -5.33 -11.03 8.65
C LEU A 32 -5.27 -12.50 8.28
N ILE A 33 -4.09 -13.10 8.38
CA ILE A 33 -3.92 -14.53 8.07
C ILE A 33 -4.72 -15.39 9.06
N GLU A 34 -4.66 -15.08 10.34
CA GLU A 34 -5.47 -15.77 11.34
C GLU A 34 -6.95 -15.63 11.10
N GLY A 35 -7.37 -14.49 10.52
CA GLY A 35 -8.76 -14.20 10.22
C GLY A 35 -9.25 -14.74 8.87
N GLY A 36 -8.41 -15.49 8.14
CA GLY A 36 -8.84 -16.15 6.91
C GLY A 36 -8.19 -15.69 5.62
N PHE A 37 -7.37 -14.63 5.64
CA PHE A 37 -6.59 -14.29 4.45
C PHE A 37 -5.50 -15.34 4.26
N SER A 38 -5.22 -15.68 2.99
CA SER A 38 -4.14 -16.60 2.69
C SER A 38 -2.78 -15.91 2.83
N GLY A 39 -1.75 -16.68 3.19
CA GLY A 39 -0.41 -16.12 3.31
C GLY A 39 0.13 -15.52 2.02
N ASP A 40 -0.34 -15.98 0.87
CA ASP A 40 0.07 -15.43 -0.42
C ASP A 40 -0.77 -14.24 -0.85
N GLU A 41 -1.69 -13.79 0.00
CA GLU A 41 -2.48 -12.58 -0.24
C GLU A 41 -2.01 -11.38 0.59
N VAL A 42 -1.03 -11.58 1.45
CA VAL A 42 -0.56 -10.56 2.38
C VAL A 42 0.95 -10.42 2.24
N TYR A 43 1.41 -9.22 1.87
CA TYR A 43 2.83 -8.96 1.63
C TYR A 43 3.29 -7.80 2.50
N LEU A 44 4.32 -8.05 3.31
CA LEU A 44 5.00 -6.99 4.05
C LEU A 44 6.02 -6.34 3.12
N ILE A 45 6.00 -5.01 3.02
CA ILE A 45 6.88 -4.28 2.12
C ILE A 45 7.74 -3.32 2.93
N PRO A 46 9.02 -3.70 3.18
CA PRO A 46 9.92 -2.83 3.93
C PRO A 46 10.19 -1.50 3.19
N PRO A 47 10.60 -0.45 3.90
CA PRO A 47 10.86 0.83 3.25
C PRO A 47 11.91 0.74 2.14
N GLN A 48 12.92 -0.11 2.28
CA GLN A 48 13.93 -0.31 1.24
C GLN A 48 13.31 -0.82 -0.05
N THR A 49 12.35 -1.72 0.06
CA THR A 49 11.65 -2.28 -1.11
C THR A 49 10.81 -1.21 -1.79
N ILE A 50 10.14 -0.37 -0.99
CA ILE A 50 9.37 0.75 -1.55
C ILE A 50 10.29 1.66 -2.35
N LEU A 51 11.42 2.04 -1.77
CA LEU A 51 12.35 2.97 -2.41
C LEU A 51 13.04 2.38 -3.64
N SER A 52 13.31 1.08 -3.64
CA SER A 52 14.03 0.44 -4.75
C SER A 52 13.12 -0.07 -5.86
N GLN A 53 11.86 -0.41 -5.58
CA GLN A 53 10.98 -1.05 -6.56
C GLN A 53 9.71 -0.26 -6.87
N ILE A 54 9.17 0.51 -5.93
CA ILE A 54 7.94 1.27 -6.14
C ILE A 54 8.26 2.70 -6.56
N THR A 55 9.14 3.37 -5.83
CA THR A 55 9.53 4.74 -6.11
C THR A 55 9.98 4.94 -7.57
N PRO A 56 10.84 4.07 -8.15
CA PRO A 56 11.29 4.28 -9.53
C PRO A 56 10.20 4.15 -10.59
N THR A 57 9.00 3.71 -10.24
CA THR A 57 7.91 3.58 -11.22
C THR A 57 7.32 4.91 -11.63
N VAL A 58 7.68 6.01 -10.96
CA VAL A 58 7.27 7.36 -11.38
C VAL A 58 8.49 8.21 -11.68
N GLY A 59 8.28 9.31 -12.38
CA GLY A 59 9.35 10.23 -12.73
C GLY A 59 9.97 10.88 -11.51
N ASP A 60 11.13 11.48 -11.73
CA ASP A 60 11.90 12.11 -10.67
C ASP A 60 11.38 13.52 -10.34
N ALA A 61 12.17 14.24 -9.54
CA ALA A 61 11.79 15.56 -9.03
C ALA A 61 11.65 16.63 -10.09
N ASP A 62 12.17 16.40 -11.30
CA ASP A 62 12.07 17.38 -12.39
C ASP A 62 10.72 17.36 -13.09
N GLU A 63 9.90 16.35 -12.82
CA GLU A 63 8.59 16.26 -13.44
C GLU A 63 7.59 17.15 -12.70
N PRO A 64 6.57 17.66 -13.41
CA PRO A 64 5.51 18.42 -12.75
C PRO A 64 4.86 17.59 -11.64
N LEU A 65 4.42 18.28 -10.59
CA LEU A 65 3.71 17.59 -9.51
C LEU A 65 2.44 16.96 -10.05
N PRO A 66 2.19 15.68 -9.75
CA PRO A 66 0.98 15.02 -10.21
C PRO A 66 -0.26 15.59 -9.52
N SER A 67 -1.40 15.46 -10.17
CA SER A 67 -2.68 15.83 -9.57
C SER A 67 -2.97 14.92 -8.38
N ALA A 68 -3.63 15.48 -7.35
CA ALA A 68 -4.00 14.70 -6.18
C ALA A 68 -4.90 13.53 -6.59
N GLY A 69 -4.69 12.38 -5.96
CA GLY A 69 -5.48 11.17 -6.22
C GLY A 69 -5.01 10.35 -7.41
N THR A 70 -3.97 10.77 -8.10
CA THR A 70 -3.41 9.97 -9.21
C THR A 70 -2.50 8.87 -8.65
N ASP A 71 -2.23 7.86 -9.49
CA ASP A 71 -1.31 6.78 -9.14
C ASP A 71 0.10 7.32 -8.88
N ALA A 72 0.56 8.29 -9.66
CA ALA A 72 1.88 8.89 -9.44
C ALA A 72 1.95 9.66 -8.11
N ALA A 73 0.89 10.41 -7.77
CA ALA A 73 0.82 11.12 -6.49
C ALA A 73 0.86 10.14 -5.33
N THR A 74 0.19 9.00 -5.47
CA THR A 74 0.16 7.96 -4.45
C THR A 74 1.54 7.35 -4.24
N VAL A 75 2.27 7.06 -5.33
CA VAL A 75 3.64 6.55 -5.22
C VAL A 75 4.56 7.56 -4.53
N ARG A 76 4.39 8.85 -4.82
CA ARG A 76 5.18 9.88 -4.16
C ARG A 76 4.88 9.95 -2.66
N ALA A 77 3.63 9.73 -2.26
CA ALA A 77 3.25 9.68 -0.85
C ALA A 77 3.91 8.48 -0.17
N TYR A 78 3.89 7.31 -0.80
CA TYR A 78 4.57 6.13 -0.24
C TYR A 78 6.06 6.37 -0.11
N THR A 79 6.68 7.00 -1.11
CA THR A 79 8.11 7.30 -1.10
C THR A 79 8.48 8.18 0.09
N LYS A 80 7.70 9.23 0.32
CA LYS A 80 7.93 10.12 1.45
C LYS A 80 7.86 9.37 2.78
N LEU A 81 6.81 8.56 2.94
CA LEU A 81 6.63 7.78 4.16
C LEU A 81 7.73 6.73 4.33
N ALA A 82 8.16 6.09 3.23
CA ALA A 82 9.24 5.10 3.29
C ALA A 82 10.57 5.74 3.72
N ARG A 83 10.83 6.97 3.26
CA ARG A 83 12.02 7.71 3.70
C ARG A 83 11.99 8.02 5.19
N ASP A 84 10.79 8.11 5.77
CA ASP A 84 10.61 8.30 7.21
C ASP A 84 10.55 6.95 7.95
N GLY A 85 10.85 5.85 7.29
CA GLY A 85 10.92 4.54 7.92
C GLY A 85 9.63 3.75 7.93
N HIS A 86 8.60 4.21 7.25
CA HIS A 86 7.33 3.48 7.20
C HIS A 86 7.47 2.16 6.46
N THR A 87 6.71 1.17 6.93
CA THR A 87 6.60 -0.16 6.31
C THR A 87 5.23 -0.29 5.69
N GLY A 88 5.16 -0.85 4.47
CA GLY A 88 3.92 -1.10 3.79
C GLY A 88 3.39 -2.50 4.03
N LEU A 89 2.08 -2.64 3.87
CA LEU A 89 1.41 -3.93 3.85
C LEU A 89 0.51 -3.93 2.62
N LEU A 90 0.77 -4.86 1.70
CA LEU A 90 -0.02 -5.00 0.49
C LEU A 90 -0.88 -6.24 0.62
N VAL A 91 -2.19 -6.06 0.52
CA VAL A 91 -3.16 -7.12 0.80
C VAL A 91 -4.14 -7.25 -0.36
N LYS A 92 -4.37 -8.47 -0.81
CA LYS A 92 -5.38 -8.71 -1.84
C LYS A 92 -6.77 -8.45 -1.28
N THR A 93 -7.48 -7.49 -1.88
CA THR A 93 -8.82 -7.10 -1.45
C THR A 93 -9.75 -7.10 -2.66
N LYS A 94 -10.23 -8.26 -3.01
CA LYS A 94 -11.00 -8.48 -4.24
C LYS A 94 -12.41 -7.88 -4.20
N ASN A 95 -12.91 -7.53 -3.01
CA ASN A 95 -14.25 -6.95 -2.85
C ASN A 95 -14.30 -6.07 -1.61
N GLU A 96 -15.42 -5.39 -1.40
CA GLU A 96 -15.58 -4.50 -0.26
C GLU A 96 -15.52 -5.22 1.07
N ALA A 97 -16.02 -6.44 1.15
CA ALA A 97 -15.97 -7.23 2.38
C ALA A 97 -14.52 -7.48 2.80
N ALA A 98 -13.66 -7.83 1.86
CA ALA A 98 -12.24 -8.05 2.16
C ALA A 98 -11.58 -6.74 2.61
N ALA A 99 -11.88 -5.62 1.96
CA ALA A 99 -11.35 -4.32 2.35
C ALA A 99 -11.79 -3.94 3.76
N GLU A 100 -13.05 -4.20 4.12
CA GLU A 100 -13.55 -3.91 5.45
C GLU A 100 -12.87 -4.78 6.51
N ARG A 101 -12.65 -6.05 6.22
CA ARG A 101 -11.92 -6.95 7.11
C ARG A 101 -10.49 -6.47 7.32
N LEU A 102 -9.83 -6.00 6.26
CA LEU A 102 -8.52 -5.40 6.37
C LEU A 102 -8.55 -4.21 7.33
N MET A 103 -9.48 -3.29 7.12
CA MET A 103 -9.52 -2.08 7.92
C MET A 103 -9.89 -2.32 9.37
N GLN A 104 -10.66 -3.36 9.68
CA GLN A 104 -10.93 -3.72 11.06
C GLN A 104 -9.64 -4.05 11.82
N ALA A 105 -8.69 -4.73 11.17
CA ALA A 105 -7.40 -5.01 11.79
C ALA A 105 -6.50 -3.78 11.80
N VAL A 106 -6.49 -3.00 10.71
CA VAL A 106 -5.63 -1.83 10.57
C VAL A 106 -5.95 -0.76 11.62
N ARG A 107 -7.24 -0.56 11.89
CA ARG A 107 -7.67 0.50 12.82
C ARG A 107 -7.27 0.24 14.28
N GLU A 108 -6.76 -0.94 14.58
CA GLU A 108 -6.29 -1.25 15.93
C GLU A 108 -4.89 -0.73 16.24
N VAL A 109 -4.17 -0.27 15.22
CA VAL A 109 -2.82 0.27 15.38
C VAL A 109 -2.69 1.59 14.61
N PRO A 110 -1.66 2.40 14.91
CA PRO A 110 -1.40 3.62 14.14
C PRO A 110 -1.06 3.28 12.70
N TYR A 111 -1.67 3.98 11.76
CA TYR A 111 -1.33 3.89 10.34
C TYR A 111 -1.44 5.26 9.72
N SER A 112 -0.74 5.49 8.61
CA SER A 112 -0.67 6.80 7.98
C SER A 112 -1.62 6.94 6.81
N ILE A 113 -1.63 5.96 5.90
CA ILE A 113 -2.57 5.93 4.78
C ILE A 113 -2.98 4.49 4.51
N ALA A 114 -4.17 4.34 3.96
CA ALA A 114 -4.71 3.05 3.54
C ALA A 114 -5.52 3.29 2.28
N GLN A 115 -5.17 2.61 1.19
CA GLN A 115 -5.77 2.85 -0.12
C GLN A 115 -6.02 1.54 -0.83
N ARG A 116 -7.20 1.47 -1.49
CA ARG A 116 -7.59 0.32 -2.27
C ARG A 116 -7.50 0.65 -3.76
N TYR A 117 -6.81 -0.20 -4.51
CA TYR A 117 -6.64 -0.05 -5.94
C TYR A 117 -7.74 -0.81 -6.67
N ARG A 118 -8.71 -0.07 -7.18
CA ARG A 118 -9.77 -0.59 -8.03
C ARG A 118 -9.33 -0.44 -9.48
N THR A 119 -10.14 -0.91 -10.43
CA THR A 119 -9.74 -0.95 -11.84
C THR A 119 -9.24 0.41 -12.37
N LEU A 120 -9.96 1.49 -12.08
CA LEU A 120 -9.59 2.82 -12.56
C LEU A 120 -9.53 3.87 -11.46
N VAL A 121 -9.69 3.47 -10.20
CA VAL A 121 -9.79 4.41 -9.08
C VAL A 121 -8.99 3.90 -7.90
N ILE A 122 -8.24 4.80 -7.26
CA ILE A 122 -7.60 4.53 -5.98
C ILE A 122 -8.52 5.13 -4.91
N GLU A 123 -9.00 4.28 -4.03
CA GLU A 123 -9.99 4.64 -3.02
C GLU A 123 -9.33 4.75 -1.65
N ASP A 124 -9.53 5.87 -0.97
CA ASP A 124 -9.06 5.99 0.41
C ASP A 124 -9.94 5.16 1.33
N LEU A 125 -9.32 4.34 2.13
CA LEU A 125 -10.00 3.49 3.10
C LEU A 125 -9.97 4.13 4.50
#